data_a5082e5dbb3c05f57bcee1f466479ee1
#
_entry.id   a5082e5dbb3c05f57bcee1f466479ee1
#
_cell.length_a   1.000
_cell.length_b   1.000
_cell.length_c   1.000
_cell.angle_alpha   90.00
_cell.angle_beta   90.00
_cell.angle_gamma   90.00
#
_symmetry.space_group_name_H-M   'P 1'
#
loop_
_entity.id
_entity.type
_entity.pdbx_description
1 polymer ?
#
loop_
_entity_poly.entity_id
_entity_poly.type
_entity_poly.pdbx_seq_one_letter_code
_entity_poly.pdbx_strand_id
1 'polypeptide(L)'
;MNDPVNLQTNLKEALLTAFNKYKEKTAIRTDQEDISYSTLYKRSCIIANYISKKKYQKVAILGYRSVNVYAVILASIFTNQTYVPLNPRFPVNRTIEMILDSDVDAVIVCRECATYLNKLLKASKIDKDIIVESSDDFSVQLSEDQSENITSLNFNKTETTEKILLTPCAFDENKPIYVIYTSGTTGKAKGVIVSYFHFLSYLEKILNYYNYNENDVFSQMSEITFDLSLQDLCSSVLS
;
A
#
# COMPACT_ATOMS: atom_id res chain seq x y z
N MET A 1 -14.41 -28.96 -8.77
CA MET A 1 -13.66 -28.56 -7.55
C MET A 1 -12.38 -27.94 -8.07
N ASN A 2 -12.13 -26.69 -7.78
CA ASN A 2 -10.84 -26.08 -8.12
C ASN A 2 -9.79 -26.73 -7.23
N ASP A 3 -8.58 -26.91 -7.75
CA ASP A 3 -7.46 -27.36 -6.94
C ASP A 3 -7.27 -26.37 -5.78
N PRO A 4 -6.92 -26.86 -4.57
CA PRO A 4 -6.74 -25.98 -3.43
C PRO A 4 -5.67 -24.92 -3.75
N VAL A 5 -5.98 -23.66 -3.44
CA VAL A 5 -5.03 -22.57 -3.59
C VAL A 5 -3.87 -22.87 -2.66
N ASN A 6 -2.71 -23.08 -3.24
CA ASN A 6 -1.47 -23.31 -2.51
C ASN A 6 -0.60 -22.05 -2.66
N LEU A 7 -0.55 -21.23 -1.63
CA LEU A 7 0.31 -20.04 -1.56
C LEU A 7 1.74 -20.38 -1.05
N GLN A 8 2.18 -21.66 -1.18
CA GLN A 8 3.57 -22.06 -0.86
C GLN A 8 4.61 -21.30 -1.71
N THR A 9 4.20 -20.77 -2.87
CA THR A 9 4.91 -19.68 -3.52
C THR A 9 4.60 -18.40 -2.75
N ASN A 10 5.57 -17.54 -2.54
CA ASN A 10 5.37 -16.30 -1.81
C ASN A 10 4.23 -15.44 -2.40
N LEU A 11 3.59 -14.62 -1.57
CA LEU A 11 2.46 -13.75 -1.94
C LEU A 11 2.73 -12.93 -3.21
N LYS A 12 3.94 -12.43 -3.36
CA LYS A 12 4.37 -11.65 -4.53
C LYS A 12 4.20 -12.44 -5.82
N GLU A 13 4.67 -13.69 -5.88
CA GLU A 13 4.59 -14.50 -7.08
C GLU A 13 3.13 -14.86 -7.43
N ALA A 14 2.32 -15.16 -6.42
CA ALA A 14 0.89 -15.41 -6.61
C ALA A 14 0.18 -14.18 -7.21
N LEU A 15 0.39 -13.00 -6.64
CA LEU A 15 -0.16 -11.74 -7.16
C LEU A 15 0.33 -11.45 -8.58
N LEU A 16 1.62 -11.60 -8.87
CA LEU A 16 2.16 -11.37 -10.21
C LEU A 16 1.57 -12.32 -11.26
N THR A 17 1.34 -13.57 -10.89
CA THR A 17 0.66 -14.53 -11.76
C THR A 17 -0.75 -14.08 -12.08
N ALA A 18 -1.52 -13.64 -11.08
CA ALA A 18 -2.87 -13.11 -11.27
C ALA A 18 -2.87 -11.84 -12.13
N PHE A 19 -1.98 -10.88 -11.87
CA PHE A 19 -1.83 -9.67 -12.69
C PHE A 19 -1.50 -9.98 -14.14
N ASN A 20 -0.70 -11.00 -14.41
CA ASN A 20 -0.40 -11.41 -15.76
C ASN A 20 -1.59 -12.15 -16.44
N LYS A 21 -2.31 -12.98 -15.68
CA LYS A 21 -3.48 -13.74 -16.18
C LYS A 21 -4.64 -12.82 -16.55
N TYR A 22 -4.91 -11.81 -15.72
CA TYR A 22 -6.13 -10.98 -15.82
C TYR A 22 -5.88 -9.55 -16.35
N LYS A 23 -4.82 -9.32 -17.10
CA LYS A 23 -4.32 -7.99 -17.54
C LYS A 23 -5.41 -7.01 -17.94
N GLU A 24 -6.35 -7.45 -18.77
CA GLU A 24 -7.38 -6.61 -19.38
C GLU A 24 -8.69 -6.58 -18.59
N LYS A 25 -8.83 -7.42 -17.56
CA LYS A 25 -9.99 -7.37 -16.68
C LYS A 25 -9.94 -6.13 -15.77
N THR A 26 -11.10 -5.67 -15.31
CA THR A 26 -11.23 -4.64 -14.29
C THR A 26 -10.74 -5.21 -12.95
N ALA A 27 -9.73 -4.58 -12.36
CA ALA A 27 -9.24 -4.93 -11.03
C ALA A 27 -9.95 -4.14 -9.93
N ILE A 28 -10.19 -2.84 -10.17
CA ILE A 28 -10.85 -1.94 -9.22
C ILE A 28 -11.89 -1.12 -9.97
N ARG A 29 -13.09 -1.05 -9.40
CA ARG A 29 -14.17 -0.17 -9.85
C ARG A 29 -14.47 0.86 -8.77
N THR A 30 -14.51 2.12 -9.17
CA THR A 30 -14.91 3.26 -8.32
C THR A 30 -16.02 4.04 -9.00
N ASP A 31 -16.60 5.01 -8.29
CA ASP A 31 -17.59 5.92 -8.88
C ASP A 31 -17.01 6.80 -9.99
N GLN A 32 -15.68 6.92 -10.07
CA GLN A 32 -14.99 7.82 -10.99
C GLN A 32 -14.34 7.08 -12.17
N GLU A 33 -13.81 5.88 -11.94
CA GLU A 33 -13.05 5.14 -12.95
C GLU A 33 -13.07 3.63 -12.71
N ASP A 34 -12.98 2.86 -13.79
CA ASP A 34 -12.67 1.45 -13.79
C ASP A 34 -11.18 1.28 -14.13
N ILE A 35 -10.45 0.59 -13.26
CA ILE A 35 -9.01 0.36 -13.39
C ILE A 35 -8.76 -1.10 -13.74
N SER A 36 -8.04 -1.35 -14.85
CA SER A 36 -7.63 -2.71 -15.22
C SER A 36 -6.48 -3.22 -14.33
N TYR A 37 -6.32 -4.56 -14.28
CA TYR A 37 -5.16 -5.18 -13.64
C TYR A 37 -3.84 -4.63 -14.19
N SER A 38 -3.73 -4.45 -15.50
CA SER A 38 -2.50 -3.90 -16.11
C SER A 38 -2.20 -2.48 -15.64
N THR A 39 -3.22 -1.63 -15.48
CA THR A 39 -3.04 -0.25 -15.01
C THR A 39 -2.65 -0.23 -13.52
N LEU A 40 -3.34 -1.00 -12.67
CA LEU A 40 -3.01 -1.11 -11.25
C LEU A 40 -1.58 -1.63 -11.05
N TYR A 41 -1.21 -2.67 -11.82
CA TYR A 41 0.14 -3.23 -11.80
C TYR A 41 1.21 -2.19 -12.19
N LYS A 42 0.99 -1.44 -13.27
CA LYS A 42 1.92 -0.38 -13.70
C LYS A 42 2.13 0.68 -12.63
N ARG A 43 1.06 1.18 -12.01
CA ARG A 43 1.14 2.13 -10.89
C ARG A 43 1.96 1.55 -9.72
N SER A 44 1.66 0.31 -9.34
CA SER A 44 2.40 -0.39 -8.27
C SER A 44 3.89 -0.55 -8.59
N CYS A 45 4.25 -0.86 -9.84
CA CYS A 45 5.65 -0.99 -10.26
C CYS A 45 6.42 0.32 -10.22
N ILE A 46 5.81 1.44 -10.60
CA ILE A 46 6.44 2.77 -10.51
C ILE A 46 6.83 3.07 -9.07
N ILE A 47 5.90 2.86 -8.15
CA ILE A 47 6.12 3.08 -6.71
C ILE A 47 7.15 2.09 -6.17
N ALA A 48 7.03 0.79 -6.50
CA ALA A 48 7.96 -0.25 -6.08
C ALA A 48 9.40 0.05 -6.50
N ASN A 49 9.60 0.52 -7.73
CA ASN A 49 10.91 0.94 -8.21
C ASN A 49 11.49 2.11 -7.41
N TYR A 50 10.67 3.10 -7.11
CA TYR A 50 11.10 4.25 -6.33
C TYR A 50 11.54 3.85 -4.92
N ILE A 51 10.70 3.12 -4.19
CA ILE A 51 10.98 2.71 -2.81
C ILE A 51 12.18 1.75 -2.74
N SER A 52 12.36 0.87 -3.75
CA SER A 52 13.52 -0.01 -3.84
C SER A 52 14.82 0.74 -4.08
N LYS A 53 14.83 1.73 -4.99
CA LYS A 53 16.00 2.57 -5.24
C LYS A 53 16.44 3.34 -4.00
N LYS A 54 15.49 3.79 -3.18
CA LYS A 54 15.73 4.45 -1.91
C LYS A 54 16.11 3.49 -0.78
N LYS A 55 15.95 2.18 -0.99
CA LYS A 55 16.22 1.10 -0.01
C LYS A 55 15.38 1.21 1.27
N TYR A 56 14.18 1.81 1.19
CA TYR A 56 13.27 1.86 2.31
C TYR A 56 12.88 0.45 2.74
N GLN A 57 12.73 0.24 4.03
CA GLN A 57 12.30 -1.04 4.61
C GLN A 57 10.87 -0.97 5.11
N LYS A 58 10.44 0.23 5.52
CA LYS A 58 9.13 0.47 6.07
C LYS A 58 8.60 1.81 5.58
N VAL A 59 7.38 1.83 5.04
CA VAL A 59 6.74 3.04 4.52
C VAL A 59 5.38 3.26 5.17
N ALA A 60 5.09 4.49 5.57
CA ALA A 60 3.74 4.88 5.95
C ALA A 60 2.93 5.28 4.71
N ILE A 61 1.64 5.00 4.71
CA ILE A 61 0.72 5.33 3.62
C ILE A 61 -0.37 6.26 4.18
N LEU A 62 -0.36 7.51 3.77
CA LEU A 62 -1.37 8.49 4.12
C LEU A 62 -2.35 8.64 2.97
N GLY A 63 -3.53 8.07 3.10
CA GLY A 63 -4.55 8.08 2.05
C GLY A 63 -5.90 7.57 2.53
N TYR A 64 -6.93 7.85 1.73
CA TYR A 64 -8.23 7.20 1.84
C TYR A 64 -8.25 5.88 1.07
N ARG A 65 -9.38 5.19 1.03
CA ARG A 65 -9.57 4.03 0.15
C ARG A 65 -9.59 4.49 -1.31
N SER A 66 -8.46 4.40 -1.97
CA SER A 66 -8.29 4.83 -3.36
C SER A 66 -7.40 3.86 -4.13
N VAL A 67 -7.50 3.90 -5.45
CA VAL A 67 -6.66 3.09 -6.36
C VAL A 67 -5.18 3.26 -6.05
N ASN A 68 -4.76 4.50 -5.75
CA ASN A 68 -3.36 4.80 -5.51
C ASN A 68 -2.86 4.26 -4.16
N VAL A 69 -3.70 4.24 -3.13
CA VAL A 69 -3.37 3.57 -1.86
C VAL A 69 -3.16 2.07 -2.07
N TYR A 70 -4.03 1.41 -2.84
CA TYR A 70 -3.85 -0.02 -3.16
C TYR A 70 -2.59 -0.27 -3.99
N ALA A 71 -2.27 0.64 -4.91
CA ALA A 71 -1.01 0.56 -5.65
C ALA A 71 0.22 0.66 -4.74
N VAL A 72 0.19 1.52 -3.70
CA VAL A 72 1.28 1.61 -2.69
C VAL A 72 1.37 0.34 -1.84
N ILE A 73 0.24 -0.23 -1.41
CA ILE A 73 0.21 -1.49 -0.66
C ILE A 73 0.81 -2.62 -1.51
N LEU A 74 0.38 -2.77 -2.76
CA LEU A 74 0.93 -3.76 -3.68
C LEU A 74 2.42 -3.54 -3.96
N ALA A 75 2.85 -2.29 -4.12
CA ALA A 75 4.27 -1.95 -4.28
C ALA A 75 5.11 -2.41 -3.09
N SER A 76 4.60 -2.22 -1.87
CA SER A 76 5.25 -2.68 -0.64
C SER A 76 5.36 -4.20 -0.61
N ILE A 77 4.31 -4.93 -1.03
CA ILE A 77 4.33 -6.39 -1.13
C ILE A 77 5.34 -6.85 -2.20
N PHE A 78 5.35 -6.23 -3.38
CA PHE A 78 6.27 -6.59 -4.47
C PHE A 78 7.74 -6.40 -4.10
N THR A 79 8.03 -5.52 -3.17
CA THR A 79 9.38 -5.23 -2.69
C THR A 79 9.69 -5.85 -1.34
N ASN A 80 8.77 -6.68 -0.81
CA ASN A 80 8.87 -7.32 0.51
C ASN A 80 9.14 -6.30 1.64
N GLN A 81 8.37 -5.22 1.66
CA GLN A 81 8.49 -4.15 2.63
C GLN A 81 7.29 -4.11 3.57
N THR A 82 7.48 -3.49 4.72
CA THR A 82 6.41 -3.27 5.69
C THR A 82 5.67 -1.98 5.36
N TYR A 83 4.34 -2.00 5.35
CA TYR A 83 3.57 -0.76 5.26
C TYR A 83 2.84 -0.45 6.57
N VAL A 84 2.63 0.85 6.80
CA VAL A 84 1.91 1.39 7.97
C VAL A 84 0.78 2.28 7.46
N PRO A 85 -0.48 1.84 7.49
CA PRO A 85 -1.58 2.64 6.98
C PRO A 85 -1.95 3.75 7.96
N LEU A 86 -2.11 4.97 7.45
CA LEU A 86 -2.50 6.17 8.19
C LEU A 86 -3.82 6.72 7.64
N ASN A 87 -4.81 6.90 8.50
CA ASN A 87 -6.10 7.44 8.09
C ASN A 87 -6.11 8.97 8.25
N PRO A 88 -6.38 9.74 7.17
CA PRO A 88 -6.47 11.21 7.23
C PRO A 88 -7.60 11.76 8.12
N ARG A 89 -8.51 10.90 8.58
CA ARG A 89 -9.56 11.25 9.55
C ARG A 89 -9.07 11.24 11.00
N PHE A 90 -7.86 10.73 11.25
CA PHE A 90 -7.29 10.75 12.59
C PHE A 90 -6.86 12.16 12.99
N PRO A 91 -6.90 12.49 14.29
CA PRO A 91 -6.27 13.71 14.79
C PRO A 91 -4.80 13.78 14.37
N VAL A 92 -4.33 14.98 14.02
CA VAL A 92 -2.96 15.24 13.55
C VAL A 92 -1.91 14.68 14.51
N ASN A 93 -2.06 14.94 15.82
CA ASN A 93 -1.11 14.47 16.84
C ASN A 93 -1.03 12.93 16.87
N ARG A 94 -2.16 12.24 16.72
CA ARG A 94 -2.18 10.78 16.65
C ARG A 94 -1.40 10.26 15.45
N THR A 95 -1.57 10.88 14.29
CA THR A 95 -0.84 10.48 13.08
C THR A 95 0.67 10.72 13.25
N ILE A 96 1.06 11.84 13.86
CA ILE A 96 2.47 12.12 14.18
C ILE A 96 3.04 11.06 15.13
N GLU A 97 2.33 10.73 16.21
CA GLU A 97 2.73 9.65 17.12
C GLU A 97 2.92 8.32 16.40
N MET A 98 2.00 7.94 15.50
CA MET A 98 2.12 6.71 14.73
C MET A 98 3.32 6.71 13.79
N ILE A 99 3.63 7.82 13.12
CA ILE A 99 4.80 7.97 12.26
C ILE A 99 6.10 7.81 13.07
N LEU A 100 6.16 8.43 14.24
CA LEU A 100 7.34 8.38 15.11
C LEU A 100 7.52 7.00 15.75
N ASP A 101 6.45 6.43 16.29
CA ASP A 101 6.48 5.12 16.97
C ASP A 101 6.77 3.97 15.98
N SER A 102 6.24 4.05 14.77
CA SER A 102 6.46 3.01 13.76
C SER A 102 7.86 3.04 13.15
N ASP A 103 8.61 4.11 13.33
CA ASP A 103 9.94 4.33 12.76
C ASP A 103 10.00 3.98 11.26
N VAL A 104 9.13 4.60 10.49
CA VAL A 104 9.10 4.45 9.02
C VAL A 104 10.24 5.23 8.38
N ASP A 105 10.72 4.75 7.23
CA ASP A 105 11.74 5.45 6.44
C ASP A 105 11.13 6.62 5.66
N ALA A 106 9.88 6.44 5.20
CA ALA A 106 9.18 7.43 4.41
C ALA A 106 7.68 7.44 4.66
N VAL A 107 7.03 8.57 4.35
CA VAL A 107 5.58 8.73 4.31
C VAL A 107 5.15 8.98 2.86
N ILE A 108 4.39 8.06 2.29
CA ILE A 108 3.80 8.19 0.96
C ILE A 108 2.41 8.80 1.13
N VAL A 109 2.19 9.94 0.51
CA VAL A 109 0.99 10.76 0.66
C VAL A 109 0.22 10.77 -0.65
N CYS A 110 -0.99 10.24 -0.66
CA CYS A 110 -1.88 10.36 -1.81
C CYS A 110 -2.38 11.79 -1.96
N ARG A 111 -2.56 12.25 -3.19
CA ARG A 111 -2.82 13.67 -3.52
C ARG A 111 -4.03 14.27 -2.78
N GLU A 112 -5.06 13.48 -2.54
CA GLU A 112 -6.25 13.88 -1.80
C GLU A 112 -5.97 14.26 -0.35
N CYS A 113 -4.80 13.89 0.17
CA CYS A 113 -4.34 14.18 1.53
C CYS A 113 -3.41 15.37 1.65
N ALA A 114 -3.16 16.14 0.59
CA ALA A 114 -2.26 17.29 0.60
C ALA A 114 -2.60 18.33 1.68
N THR A 115 -3.89 18.64 1.85
CA THR A 115 -4.35 19.57 2.90
C THR A 115 -4.06 19.03 4.30
N TYR A 116 -4.20 17.72 4.50
CA TYR A 116 -3.89 17.08 5.77
C TYR A 116 -2.38 17.04 6.01
N LEU A 117 -1.57 16.78 4.99
CA LEU A 117 -0.11 16.87 5.06
C LEU A 117 0.33 18.24 5.53
N ASN A 118 -0.22 19.33 5.00
CA ASN A 118 0.10 20.69 5.44
C ASN A 118 -0.18 20.91 6.93
N LYS A 119 -1.23 20.29 7.49
CA LYS A 119 -1.50 20.33 8.92
C LYS A 119 -0.48 19.54 9.73
N LEU A 120 -0.05 18.37 9.25
CA LEU A 120 1.00 17.57 9.88
C LEU A 120 2.32 18.34 9.95
N LEU A 121 2.75 18.94 8.85
CA LEU A 121 4.01 19.68 8.75
C LEU A 121 4.02 20.93 9.62
N LYS A 122 2.88 21.61 9.78
CA LYS A 122 2.74 22.75 10.70
C LYS A 122 2.76 22.35 12.17
N ALA A 123 2.29 21.15 12.49
CA ALA A 123 2.20 20.69 13.88
C ALA A 123 3.51 20.07 14.40
N SER A 124 4.34 19.50 13.52
CA SER A 124 5.60 18.86 13.91
C SER A 124 6.57 18.80 12.72
N LYS A 125 7.87 18.91 13.01
CA LYS A 125 8.90 18.57 12.05
C LYS A 125 8.94 17.04 11.92
N ILE A 126 8.62 16.53 10.73
CA ILE A 126 8.71 15.12 10.39
C ILE A 126 10.07 14.91 9.72
N ASP A 127 10.99 14.26 10.43
CA ASP A 127 12.32 13.93 9.93
C ASP A 127 12.31 12.57 9.21
N LYS A 128 11.48 12.47 8.17
CA LYS A 128 11.32 11.31 7.32
C LYS A 128 11.13 11.78 5.87
N ASP A 129 11.54 10.98 4.91
CA ASP A 129 11.25 11.29 3.50
C ASP A 129 9.73 11.34 3.29
N ILE A 130 9.24 12.37 2.61
CA ILE A 130 7.83 12.51 2.26
C ILE A 130 7.69 12.44 0.76
N ILE A 131 6.97 11.45 0.27
CA ILE A 131 6.70 11.24 -1.13
C ILE A 131 5.25 11.61 -1.41
N VAL A 132 5.03 12.68 -2.15
CA VAL A 132 3.68 13.13 -2.49
C VAL A 132 3.34 12.68 -3.90
N GLU A 133 2.18 12.04 -4.03
CA GLU A 133 1.63 11.75 -5.35
C GLU A 133 1.42 13.05 -6.13
N SER A 134 1.99 13.12 -7.32
CA SER A 134 1.82 14.23 -8.25
C SER A 134 1.07 13.78 -9.50
N SER A 135 0.46 14.74 -10.19
CA SER A 135 -0.03 14.62 -11.55
C SER A 135 0.40 15.86 -12.32
N ASP A 136 0.22 15.85 -13.65
CA ASP A 136 0.59 16.99 -14.48
C ASP A 136 -0.18 18.27 -14.09
N ASP A 137 -1.35 18.12 -13.47
CA ASP A 137 -2.23 19.22 -13.03
C ASP A 137 -2.12 19.53 -11.52
N PHE A 138 -1.27 18.82 -10.77
CA PHE A 138 -1.21 18.97 -9.31
C PHE A 138 0.23 19.05 -8.79
N SER A 139 0.55 20.17 -8.15
CA SER A 139 1.75 20.35 -7.34
C SER A 139 1.38 20.73 -5.92
N VAL A 140 2.04 20.14 -4.94
CA VAL A 140 1.87 20.55 -3.53
C VAL A 140 2.59 21.89 -3.34
N GLN A 141 1.84 22.92 -2.95
CA GLN A 141 2.45 24.19 -2.52
C GLN A 141 2.99 24.01 -1.09
N LEU A 142 4.31 23.96 -0.97
CA LEU A 142 5.02 23.86 0.29
C LEU A 142 5.72 25.18 0.58
N SER A 143 5.83 25.56 1.85
CA SER A 143 6.68 26.67 2.26
C SER A 143 8.15 26.28 2.07
N GLU A 144 9.00 27.25 1.70
CA GLU A 144 10.42 27.02 1.39
C GLU A 144 11.19 26.30 2.50
N ASP A 145 10.84 26.53 3.76
CA ASP A 145 11.47 25.91 4.95
C ASP A 145 11.15 24.41 5.14
N GLN A 146 10.21 23.85 4.35
CA GLN A 146 9.71 22.47 4.51
C GLN A 146 10.09 21.54 3.37
N SER A 147 10.89 22.01 2.40
CA SER A 147 11.08 21.31 1.13
C SER A 147 12.20 20.26 1.10
N GLU A 148 13.09 20.23 2.10
CA GLU A 148 14.31 19.40 2.00
C GLU A 148 14.07 17.90 1.90
N ASN A 149 12.97 17.38 2.49
CA ASN A 149 12.65 15.94 2.51
C ASN A 149 11.40 15.57 1.69
N ILE A 150 10.91 16.49 0.84
CA ILE A 150 9.67 16.23 0.09
C ILE A 150 9.96 16.02 -1.40
N THR A 151 9.50 14.90 -1.91
CA THR A 151 9.63 14.52 -3.33
C THR A 151 8.26 14.28 -3.93
N SER A 152 8.04 14.81 -5.13
CA SER A 152 6.85 14.49 -5.92
C SER A 152 7.09 13.27 -6.79
N LEU A 153 6.15 12.32 -6.81
CA LEU A 153 6.20 11.14 -7.65
C LEU A 153 4.89 11.00 -8.43
N ASN A 154 4.98 10.97 -9.76
CA ASN A 154 3.83 10.73 -10.61
C ASN A 154 3.59 9.23 -10.76
N PHE A 155 2.50 8.72 -10.16
CA PHE A 155 2.14 7.30 -10.18
C PHE A 155 1.62 6.83 -11.55
N ASN A 156 1.34 7.74 -12.46
CA ASN A 156 0.84 7.44 -13.81
C ASN A 156 1.91 7.59 -14.90
N LYS A 157 3.10 8.09 -14.57
CA LYS A 157 4.14 8.40 -15.57
C LYS A 157 4.80 7.14 -16.11
N THR A 158 4.52 6.81 -17.35
CA THR A 158 4.97 5.62 -18.07
C THR A 158 6.38 5.73 -18.65
N GLU A 159 7.36 6.23 -17.93
CA GLU A 159 8.73 6.11 -18.40
C GLU A 159 9.29 4.75 -17.98
N THR A 160 9.39 3.82 -18.94
CA THR A 160 10.11 2.54 -18.85
C THR A 160 9.54 1.45 -17.95
N THR A 161 8.28 1.08 -18.13
CA THR A 161 7.63 0.01 -17.35
C THR A 161 8.13 -1.41 -17.64
N GLU A 162 8.73 -1.70 -18.78
CA GLU A 162 9.14 -3.06 -19.15
C GLU A 162 10.39 -3.56 -18.40
N LYS A 163 11.24 -2.70 -17.86
CA LYS A 163 12.46 -3.05 -17.13
C LYS A 163 12.38 -2.90 -15.61
N ILE A 164 11.26 -2.40 -15.08
CA ILE A 164 11.06 -2.18 -13.64
C ILE A 164 10.73 -3.48 -12.92
N LEU A 165 10.40 -4.50 -13.68
CA LEU A 165 10.05 -5.80 -13.19
C LEU A 165 11.21 -6.44 -12.46
N LEU A 166 11.17 -6.27 -11.14
CA LEU A 166 11.59 -7.31 -10.24
C LEU A 166 13.09 -7.62 -10.30
N THR A 167 13.89 -6.70 -9.80
CA THR A 167 15.09 -7.18 -9.13
C THR A 167 14.63 -8.27 -8.17
N PRO A 168 15.10 -9.52 -8.30
CA PRO A 168 14.75 -10.57 -7.35
C PRO A 168 15.17 -10.10 -5.96
N CYS A 169 14.25 -9.57 -5.18
CA CYS A 169 14.50 -9.45 -3.75
C CYS A 169 14.18 -10.80 -3.15
N ALA A 170 15.11 -11.33 -2.35
CA ALA A 170 14.82 -12.50 -1.55
C ALA A 170 13.57 -12.20 -0.70
N PHE A 171 12.54 -13.01 -0.84
CA PHE A 171 11.33 -12.85 -0.07
C PHE A 171 11.53 -13.47 1.31
N ASP A 172 11.45 -12.63 2.35
CA ASP A 172 11.51 -13.06 3.74
C ASP A 172 10.08 -13.08 4.31
N GLU A 173 9.55 -14.26 4.53
CA GLU A 173 8.21 -14.47 5.08
C GLU A 173 8.07 -14.06 6.55
N ASN A 174 9.17 -13.99 7.29
CA ASN A 174 9.16 -13.57 8.69
C ASN A 174 9.12 -12.06 8.84
N LYS A 175 9.41 -11.32 7.76
CA LYS A 175 9.33 -9.87 7.76
C LYS A 175 7.90 -9.39 7.97
N PRO A 176 7.67 -8.29 8.71
CA PRO A 176 6.35 -7.70 8.82
C PRO A 176 5.79 -7.29 7.46
N ILE A 177 4.54 -7.68 7.17
CA ILE A 177 3.81 -7.16 6.02
C ILE A 177 3.21 -5.79 6.33
N TYR A 178 2.66 -5.63 7.54
CA TYR A 178 2.12 -4.35 8.01
C TYR A 178 2.30 -4.14 9.52
N VAL A 179 2.16 -2.86 9.92
CA VAL A 179 1.93 -2.44 11.30
C VAL A 179 0.63 -1.66 11.34
N ILE A 180 -0.42 -2.23 11.93
CA ILE A 180 -1.72 -1.58 12.08
C ILE A 180 -1.91 -1.12 13.53
N TYR A 181 -2.30 0.16 13.69
CA TYR A 181 -2.48 0.77 15.00
C TYR A 181 -3.91 0.63 15.51
N THR A 182 -4.03 0.10 16.71
CA THR A 182 -5.30 -0.01 17.43
C THR A 182 -5.40 1.04 18.55
N SER A 183 -6.62 1.35 19.00
CA SER A 183 -6.85 2.17 20.18
C SER A 183 -6.43 1.38 21.41
N GLY A 184 -5.25 1.68 21.97
CA GLY A 184 -4.80 1.06 23.22
C GLY A 184 -5.69 1.46 24.41
N THR A 185 -5.86 0.54 25.37
CA THR A 185 -6.59 0.80 26.62
C THR A 185 -6.02 1.95 27.46
N THR A 186 -4.77 2.32 27.20
CA THR A 186 -4.05 3.42 27.88
C THR A 186 -4.17 4.77 27.14
N GLY A 187 -5.00 4.87 26.10
CA GLY A 187 -5.14 6.07 25.26
C GLY A 187 -4.06 6.26 24.20
N LYS A 188 -2.92 5.57 24.30
CA LYS A 188 -1.88 5.59 23.27
C LYS A 188 -2.18 4.53 22.20
N ALA A 189 -1.96 4.88 20.95
CA ALA A 189 -2.05 3.93 19.85
C ALA A 189 -0.98 2.82 20.01
N LYS A 190 -1.38 1.56 19.77
CA LYS A 190 -0.47 0.41 19.81
C LYS A 190 -0.38 -0.21 18.43
N GLY A 191 0.86 -0.31 17.90
CA GLY A 191 1.13 -0.98 16.64
C GLY A 191 1.09 -2.51 16.78
N VAL A 192 0.20 -3.14 16.02
CA VAL A 192 0.13 -4.60 15.89
C VAL A 192 0.91 -5.00 14.64
N ILE A 193 1.91 -5.84 14.83
CA ILE A 193 2.81 -6.31 13.77
C ILE A 193 2.34 -7.68 13.30
N VAL A 194 2.12 -7.84 12.00
CA VAL A 194 1.79 -9.12 11.36
C VAL A 194 2.83 -9.42 10.30
N SER A 195 3.42 -10.63 10.31
CA SER A 195 4.39 -11.04 9.31
C SER A 195 3.71 -11.54 8.03
N TYR A 196 4.47 -11.59 6.93
CA TYR A 196 4.04 -12.22 5.69
C TYR A 196 3.61 -13.67 5.92
N PHE A 197 4.34 -14.44 6.73
CA PHE A 197 4.01 -15.82 7.08
C PHE A 197 2.61 -15.94 7.70
N HIS A 198 2.31 -15.12 8.71
CA HIS A 198 1.00 -15.17 9.37
C HIS A 198 -0.13 -14.76 8.44
N PHE A 199 0.10 -13.71 7.64
CA PHE A 199 -0.91 -13.23 6.67
C PHE A 199 -1.15 -14.27 5.57
N LEU A 200 -0.10 -14.87 5.00
CA LEU A 200 -0.21 -15.94 4.00
C LEU A 200 -0.99 -17.14 4.52
N SER A 201 -0.63 -17.62 5.72
CA SER A 201 -1.31 -18.76 6.35
C SER A 201 -2.80 -18.50 6.60
N TYR A 202 -3.15 -17.26 6.91
CA TYR A 202 -4.53 -16.82 7.03
C TYR A 202 -5.24 -16.75 5.67
N LEU A 203 -4.62 -16.07 4.71
CA LEU A 203 -5.19 -15.85 3.38
C LEU A 203 -5.47 -17.17 2.64
N GLU A 204 -4.56 -18.12 2.70
CA GLU A 204 -4.73 -19.45 2.13
C GLU A 204 -5.97 -20.16 2.67
N LYS A 205 -6.19 -20.11 3.99
CA LYS A 205 -7.38 -20.68 4.62
C LYS A 205 -8.67 -20.00 4.15
N ILE A 206 -8.66 -18.67 4.02
CA ILE A 206 -9.81 -17.90 3.56
C ILE A 206 -10.15 -18.26 2.11
N LEU A 207 -9.16 -18.26 1.22
CA LEU A 207 -9.36 -18.60 -0.19
C LEU A 207 -9.91 -20.03 -0.37
N ASN A 208 -9.37 -21.00 0.36
CA ASN A 208 -9.82 -22.37 0.31
C ASN A 208 -11.21 -22.58 0.96
N TYR A 209 -11.55 -21.83 2.00
CA TYR A 209 -12.83 -21.92 2.69
C TYR A 209 -13.98 -21.36 1.85
N TYR A 210 -13.81 -20.17 1.29
CA TYR A 210 -14.87 -19.51 0.50
C TYR A 210 -14.91 -19.97 -0.95
N ASN A 211 -13.81 -20.57 -1.46
CA ASN A 211 -13.70 -21.06 -2.83
C ASN A 211 -14.08 -20.00 -3.87
N TYR A 212 -13.55 -18.80 -3.69
CA TYR A 212 -13.75 -17.68 -4.62
C TYR A 212 -13.28 -18.04 -6.02
N ASN A 213 -13.85 -17.36 -7.02
CA ASN A 213 -13.53 -17.56 -8.41
C ASN A 213 -13.52 -16.23 -9.19
N GLU A 214 -13.06 -16.27 -10.42
CA GLU A 214 -12.82 -15.10 -11.28
C GLU A 214 -14.06 -14.27 -11.66
N ASN A 215 -15.26 -14.66 -11.24
CA ASN A 215 -16.50 -13.92 -11.43
C ASN A 215 -16.96 -13.21 -10.14
N ASP A 216 -16.29 -13.46 -9.03
CA ASP A 216 -16.64 -12.83 -7.77
C ASP A 216 -16.20 -11.36 -7.74
N VAL A 217 -17.02 -10.51 -7.15
CA VAL A 217 -16.76 -9.09 -6.99
C VAL A 217 -16.73 -8.75 -5.51
N PHE A 218 -15.63 -8.20 -5.06
CA PHE A 218 -15.41 -7.84 -3.65
C PHE A 218 -15.76 -6.38 -3.40
N SER A 219 -16.50 -6.12 -2.32
CA SER A 219 -16.72 -4.76 -1.83
C SER A 219 -15.62 -4.40 -0.83
N GLN A 220 -14.88 -3.34 -1.12
CA GLN A 220 -13.86 -2.83 -0.19
C GLN A 220 -14.50 -1.89 0.83
N MET A 221 -15.12 -2.43 1.87
CA MET A 221 -15.81 -1.63 2.89
C MET A 221 -14.89 -1.18 4.03
N SER A 222 -13.89 -1.99 4.37
CA SER A 222 -12.97 -1.72 5.47
C SER A 222 -12.02 -0.57 5.16
N GLU A 223 -11.79 0.30 6.15
CA GLU A 223 -10.72 1.31 6.06
C GLU A 223 -9.36 0.62 5.97
N ILE A 224 -8.41 1.24 5.28
CA ILE A 224 -7.06 0.68 5.07
C ILE A 224 -6.29 0.41 6.37
N THR A 225 -6.73 1.00 7.47
CA THR A 225 -6.20 0.82 8.82
C THR A 225 -6.75 -0.40 9.54
N PHE A 226 -7.55 -1.23 8.86
CA PHE A 226 -8.02 -2.53 9.35
C PHE A 226 -7.44 -3.66 8.49
N ASP A 227 -7.11 -4.76 9.11
CA ASP A 227 -6.52 -5.96 8.48
C ASP A 227 -7.40 -6.58 7.39
N LEU A 228 -8.72 -6.51 7.56
CA LEU A 228 -9.68 -6.96 6.55
C LEU A 228 -9.51 -6.26 5.20
N SER A 229 -9.00 -5.02 5.17
CA SER A 229 -8.78 -4.30 3.92
C SER A 229 -7.72 -4.98 3.04
N LEU A 230 -6.67 -5.54 3.65
CA LEU A 230 -5.66 -6.30 2.92
C LEU A 230 -6.18 -7.67 2.48
N GLN A 231 -6.98 -8.33 3.33
CA GLN A 231 -7.64 -9.58 2.97
C GLN A 231 -8.50 -9.40 1.72
N ASP A 232 -9.38 -8.38 1.71
CA ASP A 232 -10.27 -8.12 0.58
C ASP A 232 -9.47 -7.83 -0.71
N LEU A 233 -8.44 -7.00 -0.62
CA LEU A 233 -7.55 -6.69 -1.75
C LEU A 233 -6.88 -7.95 -2.30
N CYS A 234 -6.24 -8.76 -1.44
CA CYS A 234 -5.53 -9.95 -1.89
C CYS A 234 -6.50 -11.04 -2.37
N SER A 235 -7.63 -11.25 -1.69
CA SER A 235 -8.63 -12.23 -2.12
C SER A 235 -9.20 -11.88 -3.49
N SER A 236 -9.54 -10.60 -3.73
CA SER A 236 -10.07 -10.16 -5.02
C SER A 236 -9.08 -10.29 -6.18
N VAL A 237 -7.79 -10.10 -5.91
CA VAL A 237 -6.75 -10.22 -6.96
C VAL A 237 -6.43 -11.67 -7.28
N LEU A 238 -6.50 -12.56 -6.29
CA LEU A 238 -6.09 -13.97 -6.42
C LEU A 238 -7.22 -14.92 -6.84
N SER A 239 -8.47 -14.44 -6.88
CA SER A 239 -9.66 -15.21 -7.35
C SER A 239 -9.80 -15.20 -8.88
#